data_a0f5dbb5728ffd9d1f939a34bbbcf115
#
_entry.id   a0f5dbb5728ffd9d1f939a34bbbcf115
#
_cell.length_a   1.000
_cell.length_b   1.000
_cell.length_c   1.000
_cell.angle_alpha   90.00
_cell.angle_beta   90.00
_cell.angle_gamma   90.00
#
_symmetry.space_group_name_H-M   'P 1'
#
loop_
_entity.id
_entity.type
_entity.pdbx_description
1 polymer ?
#
loop_
_entity_poly.entity_id
_entity_poly.type
_entity_poly.pdbx_seq_one_letter_code
_entity_poly.pdbx_strand_id
1 'polypeptide(L)' 'MGSHGEDVVMSQAAKEEIPAVFECKSLAKIAVYNYYDQAKSHGKYEPIVIIKQNGRAPLAVIDAEVLFDMMAG' A
#
# COMPACT_ATOMS: atom_id res chain seq x y z
N MET A 1 -11.86 6.45 -16.23
CA MET A 1 -11.29 6.23 -16.04
C MET A 1 -10.64 6.22 -15.35
N GLY A 2 -10.73 6.30 -15.28
CA GLY A 2 -10.09 6.19 -14.52
C GLY A 2 -8.96 6.07 -14.16
N SER A 3 -8.66 6.20 -13.31
CA SER A 3 -7.43 6.05 -12.92
C SER A 3 -6.82 4.88 -13.33
N HIS A 4 -5.67 4.84 -13.44
CA HIS A 4 -4.96 3.73 -13.91
C HIS A 4 -3.74 3.49 -13.12
N GLY A 5 -3.22 2.33 -13.21
CA GLY A 5 -2.08 1.95 -12.46
C GLY A 5 -0.83 2.69 -12.82
N GLU A 6 -0.88 3.40 -13.88
CA GLU A 6 0.31 4.10 -14.29
C GLU A 6 0.67 5.25 -13.39
N ASP A 7 -0.13 5.53 -12.39
CA ASP A 7 0.22 6.56 -11.46
C ASP A 7 1.56 6.31 -10.79
N VAL A 8 2.00 5.06 -10.72
CA VAL A 8 3.31 4.76 -10.18
C VAL A 8 4.12 4.11 -11.27
N VAL A 9 5.25 4.69 -11.58
CA VAL A 9 6.13 4.17 -12.61
C VAL A 9 7.40 3.68 -11.93
N MET A 10 7.74 2.42 -12.18
CA MET A 10 8.93 1.83 -11.63
C MET A 10 9.92 1.55 -12.75
N SER A 11 11.19 1.75 -12.46
CA SER A 11 12.23 1.44 -13.44
C SER A 11 12.29 -0.07 -13.63
N GLN A 12 12.85 -0.49 -14.73
CA GLN A 12 12.98 -1.90 -15.00
C GLN A 12 13.83 -2.59 -13.94
N ALA A 13 14.89 -1.92 -13.50
CA ALA A 13 15.75 -2.51 -12.48
C ALA A 13 15.01 -2.70 -11.17
N ALA A 14 14.18 -1.72 -10.78
CA ALA A 14 13.42 -1.86 -9.55
C ALA A 14 12.45 -3.00 -9.64
N LYS A 15 11.82 -3.19 -10.79
CA LYS A 15 10.87 -4.29 -10.96
C LYS A 15 11.55 -5.63 -10.84
N GLU A 16 12.79 -5.72 -11.28
CA GLU A 16 13.52 -6.98 -11.21
C GLU A 16 13.93 -7.30 -9.79
N GLU A 17 14.25 -6.26 -9.00
CA GLU A 17 14.67 -6.48 -7.62
C GLU A 17 13.51 -6.74 -6.69
N ILE A 18 12.35 -6.20 -7.00
CA ILE A 18 11.20 -6.31 -6.13
C ILE A 18 10.20 -7.25 -6.80
N PRO A 19 10.13 -8.51 -6.33
CA PRO A 19 9.27 -9.50 -6.98
C PRO A 19 7.81 -9.28 -6.64
N ALA A 20 7.26 -8.17 -7.09
CA ALA A 20 5.89 -7.79 -6.79
C ALA A 20 5.32 -7.04 -7.97
N VAL A 21 4.00 -7.09 -8.07
CA VAL A 21 3.28 -6.34 -9.08
C VAL A 21 2.54 -5.24 -8.36
N PHE A 22 2.72 -4.01 -8.82
CA PHE A 22 2.08 -2.86 -8.23
C PHE A 22 1.00 -2.34 -9.14
N GLU A 23 -0.15 -2.05 -8.54
CA GLU A 23 -1.23 -1.41 -9.26
C GLU A 23 -1.69 -0.22 -8.45
N CYS A 24 -1.82 0.92 -9.07
CA CYS A 24 -2.20 2.13 -8.36
C CYS A 24 -3.58 2.56 -8.75
N LYS A 25 -4.34 3.00 -7.76
CA LYS A 25 -5.66 3.56 -7.97
C LYS A 25 -5.70 4.92 -7.32
N SER A 26 -6.11 5.91 -8.08
CA SER A 26 -6.20 7.26 -7.56
C SER A 26 -7.67 7.63 -7.52
N LEU A 27 -8.23 7.67 -6.32
CA LEU A 27 -9.64 7.95 -6.12
C LEU A 27 -9.78 9.18 -5.25
N ALA A 28 -10.91 9.89 -5.44
CA ALA A 28 -11.14 11.09 -4.65
C ALA A 28 -11.26 10.77 -3.17
N LYS A 29 -11.73 9.56 -2.84
CA LYS A 29 -11.93 9.19 -1.45
C LYS A 29 -11.74 7.70 -1.31
N ILE A 30 -10.94 7.31 -0.33
CA ILE A 30 -10.69 5.91 -0.04
C ILE A 30 -10.82 5.72 1.47
N ALA A 31 -11.77 4.91 1.87
CA ALA A 31 -12.09 4.74 3.29
C ALA A 31 -10.94 4.16 4.10
N VAL A 32 -10.08 3.39 3.48
CA VAL A 32 -9.00 2.74 4.22
C VAL A 32 -8.04 3.74 4.85
N TYR A 33 -7.97 4.96 4.34
CA TYR A 33 -7.14 5.98 4.95
C TYR A 33 -7.60 6.32 6.37
N ASN A 34 -8.90 6.23 6.62
CA ASN A 34 -9.40 6.45 7.98
C ASN A 34 -8.86 5.39 8.93
N TYR A 35 -8.80 4.16 8.48
CA TYR A 35 -8.26 3.08 9.30
C TYR A 35 -6.78 3.27 9.54
N TYR A 36 -6.07 3.72 8.51
CA TYR A 36 -4.64 3.97 8.62
C TYR A 36 -4.37 5.08 9.64
N ASP A 37 -5.13 6.18 9.56
CA ASP A 37 -4.96 7.29 10.49
C ASP A 37 -5.28 6.85 11.91
N GLN A 38 -6.29 6.00 12.07
CA GLN A 38 -6.64 5.48 13.36
C GLN A 38 -5.50 4.64 13.94
N ALA A 39 -4.92 3.78 13.12
CA ALA A 39 -3.80 2.96 13.57
C ALA A 39 -2.61 3.84 13.95
N LYS A 40 -2.39 4.90 13.18
CA LYS A 40 -1.27 5.79 13.45
C LYS A 40 -1.42 6.49 14.79
N SER A 41 -2.66 6.75 15.22
CA SER A 41 -2.90 7.45 16.46
C SER A 41 -2.63 6.59 17.68
N HIS A 42 -2.46 5.28 17.52
CA HIS A 42 -2.32 4.37 18.66
C HIS A 42 -0.90 4.29 19.20
N GLY A 43 0.08 4.81 18.49
CA GLY A 43 1.41 4.72 19.02
C GLY A 43 2.45 5.29 18.10
N LYS A 44 3.70 4.98 18.44
CA LYS A 44 4.83 5.54 17.72
C LYS A 44 5.43 4.59 16.72
N TYR A 45 4.87 3.40 16.60
CA TYR A 45 5.38 2.45 15.63
C TYR A 45 4.69 2.64 14.28
N GLU A 46 5.29 2.11 13.24
CA GLU A 46 4.75 2.25 11.90
C GLU A 46 3.40 1.57 11.82
N PRO A 47 2.36 2.27 11.40
CA PRO A 47 1.03 1.65 11.34
C PRO A 47 0.93 0.69 10.16
N ILE A 48 0.36 -0.45 10.41
CA ILE A 48 0.02 -1.41 9.37
C ILE A 48 -1.41 -1.84 9.61
N VAL A 49 -2.26 -1.62 8.62
CA VAL A 49 -3.67 -1.94 8.75
C VAL A 49 -3.93 -3.28 8.06
N ILE A 50 -4.50 -4.22 8.80
CA ILE A 50 -4.87 -5.50 8.22
C ILE A 50 -6.35 -5.43 7.92
N ILE A 51 -6.73 -5.66 6.68
CA ILE A 51 -8.14 -5.68 6.28
C ILE A 51 -8.50 -7.08 5.83
N LYS A 52 -9.73 -7.47 6.09
CA LYS A 52 -10.18 -8.79 5.70
C LYS A 52 -11.66 -8.75 5.37
N GLN A 53 -12.01 -9.30 4.24
CA GLN A 53 -13.39 -9.48 3.84
C GLN A 53 -13.78 -10.94 4.05
N ASN A 54 -15.02 -11.18 4.41
CA ASN A 54 -15.48 -12.55 4.60
C ASN A 54 -15.16 -13.38 3.38
N GLY A 55 -14.61 -14.55 3.59
CA GLY A 55 -14.31 -15.45 2.49
C GLY A 55 -13.07 -15.12 1.71
N ARG A 56 -12.30 -14.08 2.13
CA ARG A 56 -11.10 -13.70 1.44
C ARG A 56 -9.92 -13.70 2.40
N ALA A 57 -8.73 -13.83 1.86
CA ALA A 57 -7.52 -13.76 2.66
C ALA A 57 -7.29 -12.32 3.11
N PRO A 58 -6.65 -12.12 4.28
CA PRO A 58 -6.36 -10.77 4.75
C PRO A 58 -5.33 -10.07 3.89
N LEU A 59 -5.43 -8.76 3.83
CA LEU A 59 -4.48 -7.91 3.13
C LEU A 59 -3.89 -6.91 4.12
N ALA A 60 -2.68 -6.44 3.84
CA ALA A 60 -2.04 -5.44 4.67
C ALA A 60 -1.96 -4.13 3.92
N VAL A 61 -2.22 -3.03 4.63
CA VAL A 61 -2.09 -1.68 4.10
C VAL A 61 -0.98 -1.00 4.88
N ILE A 62 0.02 -0.51 4.16
CA ILE A 62 1.18 0.10 4.78
C ILE A 62 1.58 1.30 3.92
N ASP A 63 2.26 2.26 4.53
CA ASP A 63 2.82 3.38 3.80
C ASP A 63 3.72 2.86 2.69
N ALA A 64 3.50 3.33 1.47
CA ALA A 64 4.22 2.79 0.32
C ALA A 64 5.72 3.05 0.41
N GLU A 65 6.12 4.20 0.91
CA GLU A 65 7.54 4.49 1.01
C GLU A 65 8.22 3.60 2.03
N VAL A 66 7.53 3.33 3.13
CA VAL A 66 8.07 2.42 4.13
C VAL A 66 8.20 1.02 3.56
N LEU A 67 7.20 0.58 2.80
CA LEU A 67 7.26 -0.72 2.16
C LEU A 67 8.44 -0.81 1.21
N PHE A 68 8.64 0.22 0.38
CA PHE A 68 9.75 0.21 -0.57
C PHE A 68 11.09 0.18 0.16
N ASP A 69 11.21 0.92 1.26
CA ASP A 69 12.44 0.90 2.05
C ASP A 69 12.71 -0.48 2.60
N MET A 70 11.67 -1.16 3.09
CA MET A 70 11.83 -2.50 3.62
C MET A 70 12.26 -3.48 2.53
N MET A 71 11.69 -3.34 1.35
CA MET A 71 11.98 -4.25 0.25
C MET A 71 13.36 -3.99 -0.33
N ALA A 72 13.82 -2.76 -0.29
CA ALA A 72 15.12 -2.42 -0.86
C ALA A 72 16.25 -2.81 0.06
N GLY A 73 15.96 -2.94 1.31
CA GLY A 73 16.91 -3.13 2.24
C GLY A 73 17.43 -4.05 2.92
#